data_58d547494298d5c68ad70521ba585031
#
_entry.id   58d547494298d5c68ad70521ba585031
#
_cell.length_a   1.000
_cell.length_b   1.000
_cell.length_c   1.000
_cell.angle_alpha   90.00
_cell.angle_beta   90.00
_cell.angle_gamma   90.00
#
_symmetry.space_group_name_H-M   'P 1'
#
loop_
_entity.id
_entity.type
_entity.pdbx_description
1 polymer ?
#
loop_
_entity_poly.entity_id
_entity_poly.type
_entity_poly.pdbx_seq_one_letter_code
_entity_poly.pdbx_strand_id
1 'polypeptide(L)'
;VHWRKELWEGWMTVVTNRGVFLLILIISLVTFFLGFLQTLIGPMVLSFADAWTLGAIQSVCAVGMLVSSLLIGVISVGRRYVEILAAGLIASGVALSLLGMSTNVYFITAAGFVFLAALPFVNMSCDVLVRRNIPNEKQGRVWGIIGILSQFGFIVAYGISGPLADHVFNPLLEAGGPLVSSVGQIIGSGPGRGIGFMFVICGLYVVITAMAAVGVRSIRALAASAAVETGAGRDRVGEPF
;
A
#
# COMPACT_ATOMS: atom_id res chain seq x y z
N VAL A 1 15.37 -19.04 24.88
CA VAL A 1 14.94 -19.84 23.70
C VAL A 1 13.44 -19.83 23.48
N HIS A 2 12.64 -19.08 24.26
CA HIS A 2 11.19 -18.98 24.11
C HIS A 2 10.74 -18.22 22.84
N TRP A 3 11.47 -17.19 22.42
CA TRP A 3 11.10 -16.33 21.28
C TRP A 3 10.97 -17.08 19.94
N ARG A 4 11.79 -18.10 19.69
CA ARG A 4 11.70 -18.91 18.46
C ARG A 4 10.41 -19.72 18.42
N LYS A 5 9.96 -20.24 19.56
CA LYS A 5 8.71 -20.98 19.69
C LYS A 5 7.51 -20.04 19.47
N GLU A 6 7.58 -18.85 20.05
CA GLU A 6 6.54 -17.84 19.90
C GLU A 6 6.39 -17.32 18.47
N LEU A 7 7.52 -17.08 17.79
CA LEU A 7 7.50 -16.73 16.36
C LEU A 7 6.94 -17.87 15.50
N TRP A 8 7.31 -19.10 15.80
CA TRP A 8 6.81 -20.28 15.09
C TRP A 8 5.29 -20.47 15.28
N GLU A 9 4.79 -20.32 16.49
CA GLU A 9 3.36 -20.38 16.78
C GLU A 9 2.59 -19.24 16.12
N GLY A 10 3.14 -18.03 16.09
CA GLY A 10 2.59 -16.91 15.35
C GLY A 10 2.53 -17.19 13.85
N TRP A 11 3.62 -17.69 13.27
CA TRP A 11 3.71 -18.08 11.86
C TRP A 11 2.70 -19.16 11.50
N MET A 12 2.58 -20.20 12.30
CA MET A 12 1.59 -21.26 12.10
C MET A 12 0.15 -20.71 12.14
N THR A 13 -0.13 -19.76 13.02
CA THR A 13 -1.46 -19.10 13.09
C THR A 13 -1.76 -18.32 11.81
N VAL A 14 -0.78 -17.64 11.26
CA VAL A 14 -0.89 -16.90 9.99
C VAL A 14 -1.12 -17.85 8.81
N VAL A 15 -0.28 -18.87 8.66
CA VAL A 15 -0.34 -19.78 7.50
C VAL A 15 -1.61 -20.65 7.52
N THR A 16 -2.10 -20.99 8.71
CA THR A 16 -3.34 -21.78 8.85
C THR A 16 -4.58 -20.97 8.42
N ASN A 17 -4.56 -19.65 8.62
CA ASN A 17 -5.64 -18.77 8.18
C ASN A 17 -5.30 -18.11 6.83
N ARG A 18 -5.77 -18.72 5.73
CA ARG A 18 -5.50 -18.20 4.37
C ARG A 18 -5.88 -16.75 4.16
N GLY A 19 -6.94 -16.27 4.80
CA GLY A 19 -7.36 -14.87 4.68
C GLY A 19 -6.39 -13.92 5.35
N VAL A 20 -5.91 -14.24 6.56
CA VAL A 20 -4.92 -13.47 7.31
C VAL A 20 -3.58 -13.48 6.56
N PHE A 21 -3.16 -14.64 6.04
CA PHE A 21 -1.95 -14.75 5.24
C PHE A 21 -1.98 -13.82 4.01
N LEU A 22 -3.11 -13.79 3.29
CA LEU A 22 -3.28 -12.89 2.14
C LEU A 22 -3.27 -11.41 2.54
N LEU A 23 -3.87 -11.04 3.68
CA LEU A 23 -3.79 -9.67 4.19
C LEU A 23 -2.35 -9.26 4.51
N ILE A 24 -1.58 -10.13 5.14
CA ILE A 24 -0.17 -9.88 5.45
C ILE A 24 0.63 -9.73 4.15
N LEU A 25 0.36 -10.55 3.16
CA LEU A 25 0.99 -10.44 1.85
C LEU A 25 0.68 -9.08 1.19
N ILE A 26 -0.58 -8.63 1.25
CA ILE A 26 -0.99 -7.31 0.74
C ILE A 26 -0.28 -6.19 1.50
N ILE A 27 -0.24 -6.24 2.83
CA ILE A 27 0.46 -5.24 3.65
C ILE A 27 1.95 -5.17 3.26
N SER A 28 2.61 -6.33 3.16
CA SER A 28 4.04 -6.40 2.79
C SER A 28 4.29 -5.86 1.39
N LEU A 29 3.38 -6.12 0.45
CA LEU A 29 3.46 -5.63 -0.91
C LEU A 29 3.27 -4.11 -0.98
N VAL A 30 2.27 -3.57 -0.27
CA VAL A 30 2.06 -2.12 -0.17
C VAL A 30 3.28 -1.43 0.43
N THR A 31 3.83 -2.01 1.50
CA THR A 31 5.04 -1.50 2.16
C THR A 31 6.26 -1.53 1.24
N PHE A 32 6.41 -2.59 0.45
CA PHE A 32 7.46 -2.71 -0.56
C PHE A 32 7.36 -1.58 -1.60
N PHE A 33 6.19 -1.33 -2.18
CA PHE A 33 6.01 -0.25 -3.15
C PHE A 33 6.13 1.14 -2.54
N LEU A 34 5.74 1.31 -1.27
CA LEU A 34 6.04 2.53 -0.51
C LEU A 34 7.54 2.78 -0.41
N GLY A 35 8.34 1.74 -0.19
CA GLY A 35 9.80 1.83 -0.18
C GLY A 35 10.35 2.34 -1.51
N PHE A 36 9.86 1.85 -2.64
CA PHE A 36 10.21 2.37 -3.97
C PHE A 36 9.86 3.84 -4.11
N LEU A 37 8.65 4.24 -3.75
CA LEU A 37 8.23 5.63 -3.82
C LEU A 37 9.12 6.52 -2.94
N GLN A 38 9.36 6.15 -1.69
CA GLN A 38 10.18 6.94 -0.77
C GLN A 38 11.61 7.14 -1.27
N THR A 39 12.20 6.11 -1.90
CA THR A 39 13.57 6.21 -2.43
C THR A 39 13.64 7.03 -3.71
N LEU A 40 12.67 6.86 -4.61
CA LEU A 40 12.78 7.33 -5.98
C LEU A 40 12.04 8.63 -6.28
N ILE A 41 11.13 9.08 -5.40
CA ILE A 41 10.39 10.33 -5.61
C ILE A 41 11.33 11.54 -5.63
N GLY A 42 12.34 11.56 -4.76
CA GLY A 42 13.36 12.62 -4.72
C GLY A 42 14.13 12.71 -6.04
N PRO A 43 14.87 11.67 -6.45
CA PRO A 43 15.58 11.65 -7.72
C PRO A 43 14.69 11.97 -8.93
N MET A 44 13.46 11.46 -8.97
CA MET A 44 12.52 11.73 -10.05
C MET A 44 12.17 13.22 -10.13
N VAL A 45 11.74 13.84 -9.03
CA VAL A 45 11.32 15.25 -9.03
C VAL A 45 12.52 16.16 -9.24
N LEU A 46 13.67 15.88 -8.63
CA LEU A 46 14.89 16.68 -8.79
C LEU A 46 15.51 16.61 -10.20
N SER A 47 15.07 15.69 -11.04
CA SER A 47 15.49 15.65 -12.45
C SER A 47 14.86 16.76 -13.30
N PHE A 48 13.77 17.41 -12.86
CA PHE A 48 13.07 18.47 -13.58
C PHE A 48 12.61 19.65 -12.71
N ALA A 49 12.78 19.58 -11.40
CA ALA A 49 12.40 20.63 -10.44
C ALA A 49 13.48 20.77 -9.34
N ASP A 50 13.36 21.79 -8.52
CA ASP A 50 14.27 22.07 -7.42
C ASP A 50 13.85 21.42 -6.08
N ALA A 51 14.74 21.48 -5.09
CA ALA A 51 14.51 20.91 -3.77
C ALA A 51 13.35 21.58 -3.01
N TRP A 52 13.12 22.87 -3.26
CA TRP A 52 12.01 23.61 -2.66
C TRP A 52 10.66 23.05 -3.17
N THR A 53 10.55 22.86 -4.48
CA THR A 53 9.38 22.25 -5.12
C THR A 53 9.11 20.83 -4.60
N LEU A 54 10.17 20.01 -4.46
CA LEU A 54 10.05 18.67 -3.86
C LEU A 54 9.49 18.76 -2.43
N GLY A 55 10.00 19.65 -1.61
CA GLY A 55 9.52 19.87 -0.25
C GLY A 55 8.06 20.31 -0.21
N ALA A 56 7.67 21.22 -1.12
CA ALA A 56 6.28 21.68 -1.25
C ALA A 56 5.33 20.52 -1.64
N ILE A 57 5.72 19.70 -2.63
CA ILE A 57 4.96 18.51 -3.03
C ILE A 57 4.74 17.59 -1.82
N GLN A 58 5.83 17.25 -1.11
CA GLN A 58 5.76 16.35 0.04
C GLN A 58 4.88 16.90 1.16
N SER A 59 4.96 18.20 1.43
CA SER A 59 4.14 18.88 2.44
C SER A 59 2.66 18.81 2.11
N VAL A 60 2.27 19.12 0.87
CA VAL A 60 0.87 19.03 0.43
C VAL A 60 0.36 17.58 0.49
N CYS A 61 1.17 16.62 0.05
CA CYS A 61 0.81 15.21 0.11
C CYS A 61 0.63 14.73 1.57
N ALA A 62 1.46 15.19 2.50
CA ALA A 62 1.32 14.88 3.92
C ALA A 62 0.02 15.43 4.53
N VAL A 63 -0.46 16.59 4.08
CA VAL A 63 -1.78 17.12 4.46
C VAL A 63 -2.89 16.15 4.04
N GLY A 64 -2.80 15.52 2.86
CA GLY A 64 -3.75 14.51 2.43
C GLY A 64 -3.85 13.33 3.41
N MET A 65 -2.71 12.84 3.89
CA MET A 65 -2.65 11.78 4.89
C MET A 65 -3.26 12.21 6.23
N LEU A 66 -2.99 13.45 6.69
CA LEU A 66 -3.56 14.00 7.92
C LEU A 66 -5.09 14.13 7.83
N VAL A 67 -5.59 14.73 6.75
CA VAL A 67 -7.03 14.90 6.52
C VAL A 67 -7.74 13.53 6.52
N SER A 68 -7.19 12.56 5.80
CA SER A 68 -7.77 11.21 5.75
C SER A 68 -7.77 10.52 7.11
N SER A 69 -6.71 10.67 7.90
CA SER A 69 -6.62 10.11 9.26
C SER A 69 -7.68 10.73 10.19
N LEU A 70 -7.92 12.04 10.08
CA LEU A 70 -8.98 12.72 10.84
C LEU A 70 -10.37 12.25 10.40
N LEU A 71 -10.60 12.11 9.08
CA LEU A 71 -11.88 11.63 8.55
C LEU A 71 -12.21 10.23 9.05
N ILE A 72 -11.23 9.32 9.12
CA ILE A 72 -11.41 7.98 9.66
C ILE A 72 -11.88 8.02 11.11
N GLY A 73 -11.40 8.98 11.92
CA GLY A 73 -11.82 9.15 13.30
C GLY A 73 -13.27 9.61 13.47
N VAL A 74 -13.81 10.29 12.45
CA VAL A 74 -15.18 10.86 12.49
C VAL A 74 -16.19 9.95 11.78
N ILE A 75 -15.78 9.30 10.70
CA ILE A 75 -16.67 8.46 9.89
C ILE A 75 -16.76 7.06 10.49
N SER A 76 -17.97 6.66 10.89
CA SER A 76 -18.23 5.26 11.26
C SER A 76 -18.23 4.38 10.01
N VAL A 77 -17.14 3.67 9.78
CA VAL A 77 -16.89 2.87 8.58
C VAL A 77 -17.78 1.60 8.48
N GLY A 78 -18.65 1.35 9.44
CA GLY A 78 -19.57 0.22 9.41
C GLY A 78 -18.86 -1.15 9.27
N ARG A 79 -19.44 -2.04 8.43
CA ARG A 79 -18.93 -3.42 8.22
C ARG A 79 -18.19 -3.61 6.87
N ARG A 80 -17.94 -2.55 6.10
CA ARG A 80 -17.43 -2.62 4.73
C ARG A 80 -15.91 -2.53 4.59
N TYR A 81 -15.18 -3.11 5.54
CA TYR A 81 -13.71 -3.00 5.58
C TYR A 81 -13.00 -3.56 4.35
N VAL A 82 -13.52 -4.66 3.76
CA VAL A 82 -12.94 -5.25 2.53
C VAL A 82 -13.17 -4.34 1.32
N GLU A 83 -14.33 -3.71 1.22
CA GLU A 83 -14.64 -2.77 0.14
C GLU A 83 -13.75 -1.52 0.24
N ILE A 84 -13.54 -1.01 1.46
CA ILE A 84 -12.68 0.16 1.72
C ILE A 84 -11.22 -0.18 1.47
N LEU A 85 -10.77 -1.36 1.87
CA LEU A 85 -9.43 -1.86 1.55
C LEU A 85 -9.21 -1.88 0.04
N ALA A 86 -10.14 -2.45 -0.70
CA ALA A 86 -10.05 -2.54 -2.15
C ALA A 86 -10.09 -1.17 -2.82
N ALA A 87 -11.02 -0.29 -2.41
CA ALA A 87 -11.10 1.07 -2.93
C ALA A 87 -9.83 1.87 -2.64
N GLY A 88 -9.29 1.77 -1.42
CA GLY A 88 -8.04 2.41 -1.02
C GLY A 88 -6.83 1.90 -1.81
N LEU A 89 -6.73 0.59 -2.03
CA LEU A 89 -5.67 0.00 -2.85
C LEU A 89 -5.79 0.41 -4.33
N ILE A 90 -7.00 0.42 -4.89
CA ILE A 90 -7.21 0.87 -6.27
C ILE A 90 -6.86 2.36 -6.39
N ALA A 91 -7.36 3.19 -5.48
CA ALA A 91 -7.06 4.62 -5.48
C ALA A 91 -5.55 4.88 -5.35
N SER A 92 -4.86 4.20 -4.43
CA SER A 92 -3.41 4.34 -4.27
C SER A 92 -2.63 3.83 -5.49
N GLY A 93 -3.02 2.70 -6.07
CA GLY A 93 -2.36 2.15 -7.26
C GLY A 93 -2.54 3.03 -8.50
N VAL A 94 -3.76 3.53 -8.73
CA VAL A 94 -4.04 4.49 -9.82
C VAL A 94 -3.25 5.79 -9.60
N ALA A 95 -3.29 6.35 -8.39
CA ALA A 95 -2.56 7.57 -8.06
C ALA A 95 -1.04 7.40 -8.23
N LEU A 96 -0.47 6.26 -7.85
CA LEU A 96 0.95 5.95 -8.05
C LEU A 96 1.30 5.85 -9.55
N SER A 97 0.43 5.23 -10.35
CA SER A 97 0.61 5.18 -11.80
C SER A 97 0.56 6.59 -12.43
N LEU A 98 -0.43 7.40 -12.04
CA LEU A 98 -0.57 8.78 -12.52
C LEU A 98 0.64 9.64 -12.14
N LEU A 99 1.17 9.48 -10.92
CA LEU A 99 2.36 10.20 -10.45
C LEU A 99 3.56 9.97 -11.39
N GLY A 100 3.73 8.75 -11.91
CA GLY A 100 4.79 8.42 -12.87
C GLY A 100 4.58 8.96 -14.28
N MET A 101 3.36 9.32 -14.67
CA MET A 101 3.02 9.67 -16.07
C MET A 101 3.38 11.11 -16.46
N SER A 102 3.61 12.02 -15.52
CA SER A 102 3.76 13.45 -15.81
C SER A 102 4.99 14.04 -15.15
N THR A 103 5.51 15.15 -15.73
CA THR A 103 6.51 16.06 -15.10
C THR A 103 5.85 17.33 -14.56
N ASN A 104 4.54 17.48 -14.74
CA ASN A 104 3.83 18.65 -14.23
C ASN A 104 3.73 18.55 -12.70
N VAL A 105 4.32 19.52 -12.01
CA VAL A 105 4.39 19.60 -10.55
C VAL A 105 3.00 19.53 -9.91
N TYR A 106 2.04 20.26 -10.47
CA TYR A 106 0.66 20.26 -9.94
C TYR A 106 -0.02 18.90 -10.07
N PHE A 107 0.20 18.23 -11.21
CA PHE A 107 -0.34 16.90 -11.45
C PHE A 107 0.28 15.86 -10.51
N ILE A 108 1.61 15.91 -10.34
CA ILE A 108 2.33 15.04 -9.39
C ILE A 108 1.85 15.28 -7.97
N THR A 109 1.67 16.54 -7.57
CA THR A 109 1.17 16.91 -6.25
C THR A 109 -0.24 16.36 -6.02
N ALA A 110 -1.14 16.51 -6.99
CA ALA A 110 -2.50 15.99 -6.89
C ALA A 110 -2.52 14.45 -6.81
N ALA A 111 -1.74 13.77 -7.64
CA ALA A 111 -1.62 12.32 -7.61
C ALA A 111 -1.00 11.83 -6.28
N GLY A 112 0.07 12.47 -5.82
CA GLY A 112 0.71 12.17 -4.54
C GLY A 112 -0.21 12.42 -3.34
N PHE A 113 -1.01 13.49 -3.38
CA PHE A 113 -2.03 13.78 -2.36
C PHE A 113 -3.06 12.65 -2.27
N VAL A 114 -3.62 12.22 -3.40
CA VAL A 114 -4.59 11.10 -3.45
C VAL A 114 -3.94 9.81 -2.97
N PHE A 115 -2.69 9.55 -3.38
CA PHE A 115 -1.94 8.38 -2.94
C PHE A 115 -1.80 8.33 -1.42
N LEU A 116 -1.26 9.41 -0.79
CA LEU A 116 -1.08 9.45 0.65
C LEU A 116 -2.41 9.51 1.41
N ALA A 117 -3.45 10.14 0.85
CA ALA A 117 -4.79 10.16 1.42
C ALA A 117 -5.46 8.77 1.44
N ALA A 118 -5.13 7.90 0.50
CA ALA A 118 -5.68 6.53 0.45
C ALA A 118 -5.05 5.59 1.50
N LEU A 119 -3.79 5.81 1.89
CA LEU A 119 -3.04 4.90 2.77
C LEU A 119 -3.67 4.70 4.16
N PRO A 120 -4.16 5.72 4.88
CA PRO A 120 -4.81 5.51 6.17
C PRO A 120 -6.04 4.59 6.08
N PHE A 121 -6.82 4.66 5.01
CA PHE A 121 -7.96 3.76 4.79
C PHE A 121 -7.52 2.31 4.57
N VAL A 122 -6.45 2.11 3.80
CA VAL A 122 -5.84 0.79 3.59
C VAL A 122 -5.35 0.21 4.92
N ASN A 123 -4.55 0.97 5.66
CA ASN A 123 -3.98 0.55 6.94
C ASN A 123 -5.09 0.22 7.96
N MET A 124 -6.06 1.13 8.15
CA MET A 124 -7.18 0.92 9.06
C MET A 124 -7.96 -0.35 8.71
N SER A 125 -8.23 -0.56 7.42
CA SER A 125 -8.99 -1.74 6.98
C SER A 125 -8.21 -3.04 7.23
N CYS A 126 -6.90 -3.05 6.94
CA CYS A 126 -6.03 -4.19 7.26
C CYS A 126 -5.98 -4.46 8.76
N ASP A 127 -5.78 -3.42 9.58
CA ASP A 127 -5.71 -3.52 11.03
C ASP A 127 -6.97 -4.13 11.63
N VAL A 128 -8.14 -3.63 11.22
CA VAL A 128 -9.43 -4.15 11.70
C VAL A 128 -9.66 -5.59 11.25
N LEU A 129 -9.34 -5.91 9.99
CA LEU A 129 -9.50 -7.28 9.48
C LEU A 129 -8.57 -8.27 10.20
N VAL A 130 -7.33 -7.89 10.47
CA VAL A 130 -6.38 -8.72 11.23
C VAL A 130 -6.89 -8.92 12.66
N ARG A 131 -7.25 -7.84 13.37
CA ARG A 131 -7.71 -7.89 14.77
C ARG A 131 -8.97 -8.74 14.96
N ARG A 132 -9.92 -8.68 14.02
CA ARG A 132 -11.17 -9.43 14.12
C ARG A 132 -11.04 -10.92 13.81
N ASN A 133 -10.02 -11.31 13.07
CA ASN A 133 -9.82 -12.70 12.63
C ASN A 133 -8.74 -13.45 13.44
N ILE A 134 -8.14 -12.80 14.42
CA ILE A 134 -7.10 -13.40 15.27
C ILE A 134 -7.48 -13.25 16.74
N PRO A 135 -7.48 -14.35 17.52
CA PRO A 135 -7.72 -14.29 18.97
C PRO A 135 -6.74 -13.32 19.65
N ASN A 136 -7.24 -12.57 20.65
CA ASN A 136 -6.48 -11.54 21.36
C ASN A 136 -5.13 -12.05 21.89
N GLU A 137 -5.09 -13.30 22.40
CA GLU A 137 -3.89 -13.94 22.93
C GLU A 137 -2.76 -14.10 21.91
N LYS A 138 -3.10 -14.17 20.60
CA LYS A 138 -2.15 -14.37 19.51
C LYS A 138 -1.86 -13.10 18.72
N GLN A 139 -2.60 -12.02 18.95
CA GLN A 139 -2.46 -10.77 18.19
C GLN A 139 -1.04 -10.20 18.26
N GLY A 140 -0.44 -10.14 19.45
CA GLY A 140 0.91 -9.61 19.60
C GLY A 140 1.97 -10.35 18.75
N ARG A 141 1.86 -11.69 18.67
CA ARG A 141 2.76 -12.52 17.85
C ARG A 141 2.56 -12.27 16.35
N VAL A 142 1.32 -12.15 15.91
CA VAL A 142 0.99 -11.87 14.50
C VAL A 142 1.43 -10.46 14.10
N TRP A 143 1.23 -9.44 14.96
CA TRP A 143 1.73 -8.09 14.72
C TRP A 143 3.25 -8.04 14.65
N GLY A 144 3.95 -8.83 15.47
CA GLY A 144 5.40 -8.99 15.35
C GLY A 144 5.83 -9.52 13.98
N ILE A 145 5.12 -10.52 13.44
CA ILE A 145 5.39 -11.07 12.10
C ILE A 145 5.08 -10.05 11.01
N ILE A 146 3.96 -9.34 11.09
CA ILE A 146 3.61 -8.26 10.15
C ILE A 146 4.72 -7.21 10.14
N GLY A 147 5.18 -6.78 11.33
CA GLY A 147 6.28 -5.81 11.45
C GLY A 147 7.57 -6.28 10.78
N ILE A 148 8.00 -7.53 11.03
CA ILE A 148 9.20 -8.10 10.42
C ILE A 148 9.08 -8.17 8.90
N LEU A 149 7.96 -8.68 8.38
CA LEU A 149 7.73 -8.82 6.94
C LEU A 149 7.65 -7.45 6.25
N SER A 150 6.99 -6.47 6.88
CA SER A 150 6.90 -5.10 6.36
C SER A 150 8.27 -4.43 6.32
N GLN A 151 9.07 -4.53 7.40
CA GLN A 151 10.42 -3.98 7.42
C GLN A 151 11.35 -4.66 6.42
N PHE A 152 11.23 -5.97 6.26
CA PHE A 152 11.97 -6.68 5.22
C PHE A 152 11.60 -6.19 3.82
N GLY A 153 10.31 -5.94 3.56
CA GLY A 153 9.83 -5.32 2.32
C GLY A 153 10.49 -3.96 2.04
N PHE A 154 10.59 -3.08 3.05
CA PHE A 154 11.30 -1.80 2.92
C PHE A 154 12.78 -1.97 2.62
N ILE A 155 13.49 -2.84 3.36
CA ILE A 155 14.92 -3.07 3.18
C ILE A 155 15.22 -3.55 1.75
N VAL A 156 14.44 -4.50 1.25
CA VAL A 156 14.58 -5.01 -0.12
C VAL A 156 14.28 -3.90 -1.13
N ALA A 157 13.20 -3.15 -0.94
CA ALA A 157 12.83 -2.03 -1.82
C ALA A 157 13.94 -0.98 -1.89
N TYR A 158 14.49 -0.55 -0.75
CA TYR A 158 15.59 0.42 -0.71
C TYR A 158 16.85 -0.10 -1.38
N GLY A 159 17.19 -1.39 -1.19
CA GLY A 159 18.38 -1.98 -1.79
C GLY A 159 18.31 -2.13 -3.31
N ILE A 160 17.14 -2.43 -3.87
CA ILE A 160 16.99 -2.72 -5.30
C ILE A 160 16.47 -1.54 -6.13
N SER A 161 15.82 -0.55 -5.51
CA SER A 161 15.18 0.57 -6.23
C SER A 161 16.17 1.39 -7.04
N GLY A 162 17.30 1.80 -6.46
CA GLY A 162 18.34 2.56 -7.16
C GLY A 162 18.94 1.79 -8.32
N PRO A 163 19.56 0.61 -8.09
CA PRO A 163 20.10 -0.21 -9.18
C PRO A 163 19.08 -0.53 -10.28
N LEU A 164 17.83 -0.78 -9.93
CA LEU A 164 16.78 -1.06 -10.89
C LEU A 164 16.43 0.18 -11.73
N ALA A 165 16.35 1.35 -11.09
CA ALA A 165 16.13 2.61 -11.79
C ALA A 165 17.28 2.93 -12.75
N ASP A 166 18.53 2.84 -12.29
CA ASP A 166 19.70 3.33 -13.04
C ASP A 166 20.14 2.37 -14.16
N HIS A 167 20.06 1.05 -13.92
CA HIS A 167 20.56 0.07 -14.89
C HIS A 167 19.48 -0.53 -15.79
N VAL A 168 18.22 -0.43 -15.41
CA VAL A 168 17.11 -1.02 -16.17
C VAL A 168 16.17 0.04 -16.73
N PHE A 169 15.53 0.82 -15.85
CA PHE A 169 14.43 1.69 -16.27
C PHE A 169 14.88 3.00 -16.93
N ASN A 170 15.91 3.66 -16.43
CA ASN A 170 16.42 4.90 -17.03
C ASN A 170 16.93 4.67 -18.45
N PRO A 171 17.79 3.66 -18.74
CA PRO A 171 18.25 3.40 -20.10
C PRO A 171 17.13 3.10 -21.12
N LEU A 172 15.98 2.60 -20.66
CA LEU A 172 14.84 2.30 -21.54
C LEU A 172 14.18 3.57 -22.12
N LEU A 173 14.22 4.69 -21.38
CA LEU A 173 13.54 5.93 -21.72
C LEU A 173 14.48 7.14 -21.89
N GLU A 174 15.79 6.94 -21.78
CA GLU A 174 16.80 7.93 -22.19
C GLU A 174 16.89 8.05 -23.72
N ALA A 175 17.56 9.10 -24.20
CA ALA A 175 17.71 9.37 -25.62
C ALA A 175 18.32 8.17 -26.36
N GLY A 176 17.58 7.58 -27.29
CA GLY A 176 17.99 6.36 -28.01
C GLY A 176 17.56 5.05 -27.34
N GLY A 177 16.88 5.09 -26.23
CA GLY A 177 16.37 3.89 -25.55
C GLY A 177 15.27 3.18 -26.33
N PRO A 178 15.11 1.85 -26.16
CA PRO A 178 14.20 1.03 -26.96
C PRO A 178 12.70 1.34 -26.74
N LEU A 179 12.33 1.97 -25.61
CA LEU A 179 10.93 2.30 -25.30
C LEU A 179 10.57 3.77 -25.58
N VAL A 180 11.50 4.60 -26.06
CA VAL A 180 11.25 6.01 -26.37
C VAL A 180 10.17 6.16 -27.44
N SER A 181 10.16 5.30 -28.47
CA SER A 181 9.19 5.34 -29.56
C SER A 181 7.79 4.83 -29.20
N SER A 182 7.63 4.16 -28.08
CA SER A 182 6.37 3.56 -27.63
C SER A 182 5.90 4.18 -26.30
N VAL A 183 6.44 3.72 -25.19
CA VAL A 183 6.11 4.20 -23.83
C VAL A 183 6.53 5.65 -23.65
N GLY A 184 7.64 6.06 -24.24
CA GLY A 184 8.13 7.44 -24.18
C GLY A 184 7.20 8.48 -24.80
N GLN A 185 6.33 8.09 -25.73
CA GLN A 185 5.31 9.00 -26.28
C GLN A 185 4.21 9.33 -25.25
N ILE A 186 3.94 8.44 -24.31
CA ILE A 186 2.90 8.60 -23.29
C ILE A 186 3.48 9.23 -22.02
N ILE A 187 4.60 8.69 -21.55
CA ILE A 187 5.21 9.07 -20.25
C ILE A 187 6.22 10.20 -20.42
N GLY A 188 6.74 10.41 -21.62
CA GLY A 188 7.87 11.28 -21.93
C GLY A 188 9.20 10.51 -21.96
N SER A 189 10.23 11.12 -22.49
CA SER A 189 11.61 10.60 -22.54
C SER A 189 12.57 11.59 -21.87
N GLY A 190 13.68 11.10 -21.34
CA GLY A 190 14.72 11.90 -20.71
C GLY A 190 14.98 11.55 -19.25
N PRO A 191 15.80 12.37 -18.53
CA PRO A 191 16.16 12.10 -17.13
C PRO A 191 14.96 11.91 -16.22
N GLY A 192 15.01 10.89 -15.34
CA GLY A 192 13.96 10.60 -14.37
C GLY A 192 12.70 9.94 -14.93
N ARG A 193 12.57 9.81 -16.27
CA ARG A 193 11.36 9.19 -16.87
C ARG A 193 11.32 7.68 -16.70
N GLY A 194 12.48 7.03 -16.61
CA GLY A 194 12.57 5.62 -16.22
C GLY A 194 11.98 5.35 -14.85
N ILE A 195 12.23 6.24 -13.89
CA ILE A 195 11.61 6.16 -12.55
C ILE A 195 10.09 6.36 -12.65
N GLY A 196 9.64 7.32 -13.46
CA GLY A 196 8.20 7.50 -13.72
C GLY A 196 7.54 6.24 -14.27
N PHE A 197 8.17 5.57 -15.24
CA PHE A 197 7.69 4.30 -15.79
C PHE A 197 7.64 3.19 -14.73
N MET A 198 8.64 3.13 -13.85
CA MET A 198 8.64 2.20 -12.74
C MET A 198 7.46 2.42 -11.79
N PHE A 199 7.09 3.68 -11.50
CA PHE A 199 5.89 3.99 -10.70
C PHE A 199 4.60 3.57 -11.40
N VAL A 200 4.51 3.71 -12.73
CA VAL A 200 3.36 3.20 -13.50
C VAL A 200 3.21 1.70 -13.34
N ILE A 201 4.29 0.94 -13.48
CA ILE A 201 4.27 -0.52 -13.31
C ILE A 201 3.90 -0.90 -11.87
N CYS A 202 4.50 -0.25 -10.87
CA CYS A 202 4.19 -0.49 -9.47
C CYS A 202 2.72 -0.22 -9.16
N GLY A 203 2.19 0.91 -9.64
CA GLY A 203 0.79 1.27 -9.43
C GLY A 203 -0.18 0.31 -10.10
N LEU A 204 0.12 -0.11 -11.34
CA LEU A 204 -0.69 -1.11 -12.04
C LEU A 204 -0.68 -2.45 -11.30
N TYR A 205 0.46 -2.86 -10.77
CA TYR A 205 0.56 -4.08 -9.96
C TYR A 205 -0.29 -4.00 -8.67
N VAL A 206 -0.30 -2.85 -8.00
CA VAL A 206 -1.15 -2.62 -6.82
C VAL A 206 -2.63 -2.72 -7.19
N VAL A 207 -3.06 -2.15 -8.33
CA VAL A 207 -4.45 -2.24 -8.82
C VAL A 207 -4.83 -3.69 -9.12
N ILE A 208 -3.97 -4.43 -9.82
CA ILE A 208 -4.21 -5.85 -10.12
C ILE A 208 -4.34 -6.67 -8.83
N THR A 209 -3.47 -6.41 -7.86
CA THR A 209 -3.52 -7.09 -6.55
C THR A 209 -4.80 -6.75 -5.79
N ALA A 210 -5.26 -5.49 -5.85
CA ALA A 210 -6.51 -5.06 -5.24
C ALA A 210 -7.71 -5.79 -5.86
N MET A 211 -7.76 -5.86 -7.20
CA MET A 211 -8.83 -6.57 -7.91
C MET A 211 -8.81 -8.08 -7.61
N ALA A 212 -7.62 -8.69 -7.59
CA ALA A 212 -7.47 -10.08 -7.19
C ALA A 212 -7.95 -10.31 -5.75
N ALA A 213 -7.57 -9.43 -4.81
CA ALA A 213 -7.98 -9.52 -3.41
C ALA A 213 -9.50 -9.51 -3.23
N VAL A 214 -10.21 -8.66 -3.96
CA VAL A 214 -11.70 -8.63 -3.95
C VAL A 214 -12.29 -9.91 -4.53
N GLY A 215 -11.65 -10.51 -5.53
CA GLY A 215 -12.06 -11.75 -6.17
C GLY A 215 -11.89 -12.98 -5.27
N VAL A 216 -10.96 -12.96 -4.32
CA VAL A 216 -10.62 -14.11 -3.49
C VAL A 216 -11.66 -14.33 -2.41
N ARG A 217 -12.33 -15.50 -2.46
CA ARG A 217 -13.35 -15.91 -1.48
C ARG A 217 -12.86 -15.86 -0.03
N SER A 218 -11.58 -16.12 0.21
CA SER A 218 -10.99 -16.11 1.56
C SER A 218 -11.00 -14.72 2.20
N ILE A 219 -10.77 -13.65 1.43
CA ILE A 219 -10.84 -12.27 1.95
C ILE A 219 -12.28 -11.85 2.22
N ARG A 220 -13.22 -12.23 1.35
CA ARG A 220 -14.65 -12.02 1.59
C ARG A 220 -15.17 -12.80 2.80
N ALA A 221 -14.65 -14.00 3.04
CA ALA A 221 -14.98 -14.80 4.22
C ALA A 221 -14.51 -14.13 5.53
N LEU A 222 -13.39 -13.39 5.53
CA LEU A 222 -12.96 -12.59 6.69
C LEU A 222 -13.96 -11.50 7.07
N ALA A 223 -14.63 -10.91 6.08
CA ALA A 223 -15.69 -9.94 6.33
C ALA A 223 -16.96 -10.60 6.90
N ALA A 224 -17.28 -11.80 6.45
CA ALA A 224 -18.45 -12.55 6.91
C ALA A 224 -18.28 -13.05 8.37
N SER A 225 -17.11 -13.60 8.73
CA SER A 225 -16.80 -14.01 10.11
C SER A 225 -16.83 -12.83 11.08
N ALA A 226 -16.29 -11.69 10.68
CA ALA A 226 -16.34 -10.44 11.45
C ALA A 226 -17.79 -9.91 11.65
N ALA A 227 -18.72 -10.25 10.78
CA ALA A 227 -20.13 -9.86 10.89
C ALA A 227 -20.92 -10.72 11.87
N VAL A 228 -20.63 -12.02 11.94
CA VAL A 228 -21.30 -12.99 12.82
C VAL A 228 -21.00 -12.73 14.30
N GLU A 229 -19.75 -12.45 14.65
CA GLU A 229 -19.36 -12.17 16.04
C GLU A 229 -20.04 -10.91 16.61
N THR A 230 -20.25 -9.90 15.77
CA THR A 230 -20.91 -8.65 16.20
C THR A 230 -22.43 -8.82 16.34
N GLY A 231 -23.05 -9.76 15.62
CA GLY A 231 -24.46 -10.15 15.78
C GLY A 231 -24.68 -10.89 17.10
N ALA A 232 -23.87 -11.92 17.36
CA ALA A 232 -23.95 -12.72 18.58
C ALA A 232 -23.68 -11.94 19.89
N GLY A 233 -22.90 -10.85 19.81
CA GLY A 233 -22.67 -9.97 20.96
C GLY A 233 -23.84 -9.05 21.29
N ARG A 234 -24.70 -8.72 20.33
CA ARG A 234 -25.89 -7.88 20.56
C ARG A 234 -27.04 -8.66 21.20
N ASP A 235 -27.17 -9.92 20.85
CA ASP A 235 -28.24 -10.78 21.41
C ASP A 235 -27.96 -11.14 22.89
N ARG A 236 -26.71 -11.10 23.35
CA ARG A 236 -26.36 -11.33 24.77
C ARG A 236 -26.55 -10.12 25.69
N VAL A 237 -26.66 -8.90 25.11
CA VAL A 237 -26.87 -7.65 25.93
C VAL A 237 -28.37 -7.33 26.07
N GLY A 238 -29.24 -8.06 25.40
CA GLY A 238 -30.69 -7.85 25.42
C GLY A 238 -31.49 -8.74 26.37
N GLU A 239 -30.85 -9.59 27.21
CA GLU A 239 -31.58 -10.32 28.26
C GLU A 239 -31.65 -9.43 29.53
N PRO A 240 -32.84 -8.95 29.92
CA PRO A 240 -33.01 -8.27 31.22
C PRO A 240 -32.94 -9.33 32.33
N PHE A 241 -32.19 -9.00 33.39
CA PHE A 241 -32.21 -9.69 34.68
C PHE A 241 -33.57 -9.61 35.34
#